data_d350e0a459ad434fec8f6275732740bc
#
_entry.id   d350e0a459ad434fec8f6275732740bc
#
_cell.length_a   1.000
_cell.length_b   1.000
_cell.length_c   1.000
_cell.angle_alpha   90.00
_cell.angle_beta   90.00
_cell.angle_gamma   90.00
#
_symmetry.space_group_name_H-M   'P 1'
#
loop_
_entity.id
_entity.type
_entity.pdbx_description
1 polymer ?
#
loop_
_entity_poly.entity_id
_entity_poly.type
_entity_poly.pdbx_seq_one_letter_code
_entity_poly.pdbx_strand_id
1 'polypeptide(L)'
;MRKNKFKSISLLLITILTACLSSCSGDEYLNVIPADSKALVAIDAAKITEQTSGKKNSVLLKAMFHVSDISDCGIDITSKIYIFESADGNVGMVAKVKDEDNLNKWLTKLAKYGMCKKPQERRGNSFTVVKDSWVVGFNDKALLVMGPVISSVQPEMMRRMMKYLDADEGIKGTPIFDKIDTYSSSVALVAQSDALPEQFATPLLPGVPKGVSPSQVMFAAEMNVSKSSIRIEGETFSFDEQADKALKEADKTFRPINGKFTKRMPEDTAIGFVTNTDGTKFIDVLHANKDLLALLAGINTAIDMDNIIRSIDGDMVISLKNYGSDRPKMQMIAELGNRNFLKDVGYWKQSCPAGTRIEDAGKDAYRLIGHDMSFSFGVTPDNIFYAGNVDDMTATGKTEGSDSQLAAAFDSVKGKRMGIIIHIPSLFGGSSEAKIAREMLKPVLGNAETIVFTL
;
A
#
# COMPACT_ATOMS: atom_id res chain seq x y z
N MET A 1 -52.06 45.38 -13.68
CA MET A 1 -50.61 45.66 -13.37
C MET A 1 -50.02 44.93 -12.17
N ARG A 2 -50.70 44.00 -11.48
CA ARG A 2 -50.17 43.30 -10.31
C ARG A 2 -49.44 41.91 -10.59
N LYS A 3 -49.73 41.26 -11.73
CA LYS A 3 -49.18 39.94 -12.09
C LYS A 3 -47.72 39.96 -12.59
N ASN A 4 -47.20 41.08 -13.08
CA ASN A 4 -45.84 41.17 -13.61
C ASN A 4 -44.76 41.40 -12.51
N LYS A 5 -45.14 41.99 -11.37
CA LYS A 5 -44.20 42.23 -10.27
C LYS A 5 -43.83 40.94 -9.54
N PHE A 6 -44.75 39.96 -9.46
CA PHE A 6 -44.47 38.66 -8.83
C PHE A 6 -43.49 37.80 -9.66
N LYS A 7 -43.59 37.84 -10.99
CA LYS A 7 -42.66 37.13 -11.87
C LYS A 7 -41.24 37.71 -11.82
N SER A 8 -41.10 39.03 -11.71
CA SER A 8 -39.78 39.70 -11.60
C SER A 8 -39.13 39.43 -10.25
N ILE A 9 -39.88 39.37 -9.15
CA ILE A 9 -39.36 39.05 -7.82
C ILE A 9 -38.97 37.58 -7.73
N SER A 10 -39.73 36.66 -8.33
CA SER A 10 -39.41 35.22 -8.40
C SER A 10 -38.15 34.96 -9.24
N LEU A 11 -37.98 35.69 -10.36
CA LEU A 11 -36.78 35.61 -11.18
C LEU A 11 -35.54 36.17 -10.48
N LEU A 12 -35.67 37.25 -9.73
CA LEU A 12 -34.61 37.86 -8.94
C LEU A 12 -34.21 36.95 -7.78
N LEU A 13 -35.15 36.28 -7.09
CA LEU A 13 -34.89 35.30 -6.05
C LEU A 13 -34.20 34.06 -6.58
N ILE A 14 -34.58 33.58 -7.78
CA ILE A 14 -33.89 32.42 -8.42
C ILE A 14 -32.47 32.82 -8.84
N THR A 15 -32.25 34.05 -9.34
CA THR A 15 -30.88 34.51 -9.70
C THR A 15 -30.00 34.73 -8.47
N ILE A 16 -30.56 35.17 -7.35
CA ILE A 16 -29.84 35.29 -6.07
C ILE A 16 -29.55 33.89 -5.48
N LEU A 17 -30.49 32.95 -5.60
CA LEU A 17 -30.29 31.57 -5.15
C LEU A 17 -29.23 30.84 -5.99
N THR A 18 -29.18 31.07 -7.30
CA THR A 18 -28.13 30.51 -8.18
C THR A 18 -26.76 31.18 -7.97
N ALA A 19 -26.74 32.48 -7.62
CA ALA A 19 -25.49 33.16 -7.23
C ALA A 19 -24.97 32.72 -5.85
N CYS A 20 -25.85 32.27 -4.94
CA CYS A 20 -25.44 31.67 -3.65
C CYS A 20 -25.02 30.23 -3.77
N LEU A 21 -25.36 29.51 -4.85
CA LEU A 21 -24.88 28.15 -5.13
C LEU A 21 -23.52 28.14 -5.84
N SER A 22 -23.02 29.25 -6.31
CA SER A 22 -21.62 29.47 -6.73
C SER A 22 -20.76 29.99 -5.57
N SER A 23 -21.24 29.93 -4.34
CA SER A 23 -20.45 30.19 -3.13
C SER A 23 -19.38 29.14 -3.02
N CYS A 24 -18.14 29.52 -3.34
CA CYS A 24 -16.88 28.96 -2.92
C CYS A 24 -17.04 27.58 -2.27
N SER A 25 -17.02 26.52 -3.04
CA SER A 25 -16.62 25.24 -2.54
C SER A 25 -15.18 25.47 -2.11
N GLY A 26 -14.87 25.33 -0.82
CA GLY A 26 -13.50 25.55 -0.31
C GLY A 26 -12.46 24.57 -0.89
N ASP A 27 -12.63 24.15 -2.13
CA ASP A 27 -11.89 23.14 -2.87
C ASP A 27 -11.01 23.73 -3.98
N GLU A 28 -10.85 25.05 -4.02
CA GLU A 28 -10.00 25.72 -5.02
C GLU A 28 -8.54 25.27 -4.91
N TYR A 29 -8.08 24.86 -3.72
CA TYR A 29 -6.74 24.30 -3.53
C TYR A 29 -6.48 23.03 -4.36
N LEU A 30 -7.52 22.32 -4.81
CA LEU A 30 -7.40 21.15 -5.69
C LEU A 30 -7.02 21.52 -7.13
N ASN A 31 -7.25 22.76 -7.53
CA ASN A 31 -6.87 23.24 -8.87
C ASN A 31 -5.35 23.27 -9.05
N VAL A 32 -4.61 23.29 -7.93
CA VAL A 32 -3.13 23.25 -7.92
C VAL A 32 -2.58 21.89 -8.31
N ILE A 33 -3.37 20.84 -8.23
CA ILE A 33 -2.97 19.47 -8.62
C ILE A 33 -3.14 19.32 -10.13
N PRO A 34 -2.10 19.00 -10.91
CA PRO A 34 -2.21 18.83 -12.35
C PRO A 34 -3.22 17.75 -12.74
N ALA A 35 -4.06 18.04 -13.75
CA ALA A 35 -5.09 17.12 -14.24
C ALA A 35 -4.51 15.83 -14.85
N ASP A 36 -3.27 15.88 -15.35
CA ASP A 36 -2.54 14.76 -15.94
C ASP A 36 -1.67 13.97 -14.92
N SER A 37 -1.96 14.14 -13.62
CA SER A 37 -1.29 13.39 -12.56
C SER A 37 -1.51 11.88 -12.71
N LYS A 38 -0.44 11.09 -12.55
CA LYS A 38 -0.44 9.63 -12.70
C LYS A 38 -0.82 8.90 -11.42
N ALA A 39 -0.61 9.53 -10.28
CA ALA A 39 -0.98 9.00 -8.97
C ALA A 39 -1.54 10.11 -8.09
N LEU A 40 -2.50 9.75 -7.25
CA LEU A 40 -3.11 10.62 -6.26
C LEU A 40 -3.34 9.86 -4.97
N VAL A 41 -2.86 10.43 -3.86
CA VAL A 41 -3.13 9.96 -2.49
C VAL A 41 -3.94 11.03 -1.78
N ALA A 42 -5.06 10.67 -1.19
CA ALA A 42 -5.85 11.54 -0.33
C ALA A 42 -5.68 11.13 1.13
N ILE A 43 -5.36 12.07 2.00
CA ILE A 43 -5.10 11.86 3.44
C ILE A 43 -6.09 12.70 4.23
N ASP A 44 -6.94 12.04 5.02
CA ASP A 44 -7.83 12.67 5.99
C ASP A 44 -7.14 12.71 7.37
N ALA A 45 -6.43 13.80 7.63
CA ALA A 45 -5.66 13.96 8.86
C ALA A 45 -6.56 14.00 10.11
N ALA A 46 -7.79 14.50 9.99
CA ALA A 46 -8.75 14.54 11.10
C ALA A 46 -9.16 13.12 11.49
N LYS A 47 -9.54 12.27 10.53
CA LYS A 47 -9.87 10.85 10.77
C LYS A 47 -8.70 10.06 11.37
N ILE A 48 -7.48 10.25 10.87
CA ILE A 48 -6.29 9.60 11.44
C ILE A 48 -6.14 9.99 12.90
N THR A 49 -6.30 11.26 13.22
CA THR A 49 -6.16 11.78 14.61
C THR A 49 -7.24 11.20 15.52
N GLU A 50 -8.48 11.11 15.07
CA GLU A 50 -9.60 10.51 15.82
C GLU A 50 -9.38 9.03 16.09
N GLN A 51 -8.94 8.28 15.09
CA GLN A 51 -8.77 6.81 15.15
C GLN A 51 -7.55 6.40 15.98
N THR A 52 -6.48 7.17 15.92
CA THR A 52 -5.25 6.89 16.68
C THR A 52 -5.30 7.42 18.11
N SER A 53 -6.35 8.16 18.46
CA SER A 53 -6.69 8.80 19.76
C SER A 53 -5.60 8.75 20.82
N GLY A 54 -4.61 9.58 20.69
CA GLY A 54 -3.67 9.82 21.75
C GLY A 54 -3.33 11.29 21.83
N LYS A 55 -3.68 11.94 22.92
CA LYS A 55 -3.13 13.26 23.29
C LYS A 55 -1.60 13.33 23.11
N LYS A 56 -0.91 12.17 23.16
CA LYS A 56 0.52 12.02 22.90
C LYS A 56 0.93 12.32 21.45
N ASN A 57 0.11 11.93 20.44
CA ASN A 57 0.44 12.22 19.04
C ASN A 57 0.32 13.71 18.74
N SER A 58 -0.63 14.40 19.34
CA SER A 58 -0.74 15.86 19.20
C SER A 58 0.48 16.59 19.80
N VAL A 59 1.04 16.11 20.89
CA VAL A 59 2.25 16.66 21.50
C VAL A 59 3.47 16.47 20.61
N LEU A 60 3.60 15.28 19.98
CA LEU A 60 4.69 15.00 19.05
C LEU A 60 4.59 15.86 17.80
N LEU A 61 3.39 15.96 17.20
CA LEU A 61 3.16 16.81 16.03
C LEU A 61 3.45 18.29 16.34
N LYS A 62 2.98 18.79 17.50
CA LYS A 62 3.28 20.15 17.94
C LYS A 62 4.79 20.39 18.10
N ALA A 63 5.52 19.41 18.62
CA ALA A 63 6.97 19.49 18.75
C ALA A 63 7.67 19.46 17.39
N MET A 64 7.21 18.59 16.46
CA MET A 64 7.76 18.49 15.09
C MET A 64 7.54 19.77 14.28
N PHE A 65 6.34 20.37 14.38
CA PHE A 65 5.99 21.61 13.68
C PHE A 65 6.40 22.86 14.45
N HIS A 66 6.98 22.73 15.64
CA HIS A 66 7.35 23.88 16.50
C HIS A 66 6.20 24.88 16.73
N VAL A 67 4.98 24.37 16.92
CA VAL A 67 3.77 25.17 17.18
C VAL A 67 3.16 24.81 18.53
N SER A 68 2.48 25.76 19.14
CA SER A 68 1.70 25.56 20.39
C SER A 68 0.42 24.79 20.10
N ASP A 69 -0.19 25.08 18.96
CA ASP A 69 -1.32 24.37 18.38
C ASP A 69 -1.06 24.14 16.89
N ILE A 70 -1.50 22.99 16.36
CA ILE A 70 -1.33 22.67 14.92
C ILE A 70 -2.13 23.66 14.06
N SER A 71 -3.25 24.18 14.58
CA SER A 71 -4.03 25.22 13.90
C SER A 71 -3.27 26.53 13.69
N ASP A 72 -2.18 26.78 14.46
CA ASP A 72 -1.37 27.99 14.37
C ASP A 72 -0.42 27.98 13.16
N CYS A 73 -0.28 26.85 12.46
CA CYS A 73 0.56 26.76 11.25
C CYS A 73 -0.09 27.35 10.00
N GLY A 74 -1.35 27.79 10.05
CA GLY A 74 -2.06 28.37 8.91
C GLY A 74 -2.59 27.38 7.89
N ILE A 75 -2.50 26.07 8.13
CA ILE A 75 -2.99 25.00 7.27
C ILE A 75 -4.36 24.53 7.78
N ASP A 76 -5.28 24.27 6.88
CA ASP A 76 -6.58 23.66 7.20
C ASP A 76 -6.44 22.14 7.32
N ILE A 77 -6.21 21.63 8.53
CA ILE A 77 -6.07 20.20 8.83
C ILE A 77 -7.41 19.43 8.78
N THR A 78 -8.54 20.13 8.65
CA THR A 78 -9.87 19.50 8.52
C THR A 78 -10.18 19.14 7.07
N SER A 79 -9.47 19.75 6.12
CA SER A 79 -9.50 19.40 4.70
C SER A 79 -8.50 18.28 4.41
N LYS A 80 -8.81 17.45 3.38
CA LYS A 80 -7.89 16.40 2.94
C LYS A 80 -6.58 17.00 2.42
N ILE A 81 -5.47 16.36 2.74
CA ILE A 81 -4.16 16.63 2.15
C ILE A 81 -3.99 15.66 0.99
N TYR A 82 -3.47 16.15 -0.15
CA TYR A 82 -3.23 15.31 -1.31
C TYR A 82 -1.74 15.22 -1.62
N ILE A 83 -1.28 14.01 -1.97
CA ILE A 83 0.04 13.77 -2.56
C ILE A 83 -0.22 13.30 -3.99
N PHE A 84 0.52 13.81 -4.95
CA PHE A 84 0.36 13.44 -6.36
C PHE A 84 1.70 13.20 -7.03
N GLU A 85 1.70 12.42 -8.09
CA GLU A 85 2.80 12.32 -9.03
C GLU A 85 2.35 12.95 -10.35
N SER A 86 3.06 13.99 -10.77
CA SER A 86 2.81 14.66 -12.05
C SER A 86 3.22 13.77 -13.23
N ALA A 87 2.75 14.06 -14.44
CA ALA A 87 3.03 13.28 -15.65
C ALA A 87 4.54 13.11 -15.93
N ASP A 88 5.38 14.03 -15.47
CA ASP A 88 6.84 14.01 -15.60
C ASP A 88 7.58 13.40 -14.39
N GLY A 89 6.84 12.71 -13.48
CA GLY A 89 7.41 11.95 -12.37
C GLY A 89 7.84 12.78 -11.16
N ASN A 90 7.42 14.07 -11.06
CA ASN A 90 7.69 14.85 -9.86
C ASN A 90 6.60 14.59 -8.81
N VAL A 91 7.03 14.40 -7.56
CA VAL A 91 6.11 14.26 -6.43
C VAL A 91 5.75 15.64 -5.89
N GLY A 92 4.45 15.84 -5.69
CA GLY A 92 3.90 17.03 -5.05
C GLY A 92 2.98 16.68 -3.88
N MET A 93 2.87 17.60 -2.92
CA MET A 93 1.90 17.54 -1.83
C MET A 93 1.13 18.87 -1.78
N VAL A 94 -0.18 18.78 -1.67
CA VAL A 94 -1.09 19.93 -1.58
C VAL A 94 -1.89 19.88 -0.30
N ALA A 95 -1.95 21.02 0.40
CA ALA A 95 -2.83 21.22 1.53
C ALA A 95 -3.59 22.56 1.37
N LYS A 96 -4.79 22.62 1.91
CA LYS A 96 -5.58 23.86 1.93
C LYS A 96 -5.00 24.85 2.92
N VAL A 97 -4.82 26.08 2.50
CA VAL A 97 -4.44 27.18 3.39
C VAL A 97 -5.69 27.73 4.07
N LYS A 98 -5.60 27.88 5.39
CA LYS A 98 -6.63 28.49 6.24
C LYS A 98 -6.34 29.97 6.50
N ASP A 99 -5.05 30.29 6.66
CA ASP A 99 -4.57 31.62 7.00
C ASP A 99 -3.13 31.78 6.46
N GLU A 100 -2.98 32.54 5.40
CA GLU A 100 -1.70 32.73 4.72
C GLU A 100 -0.69 33.47 5.60
N ASP A 101 -1.12 34.46 6.39
CA ASP A 101 -0.25 35.22 7.29
C ASP A 101 0.34 34.34 8.39
N ASN A 102 -0.48 33.44 8.96
CA ASN A 102 -0.02 32.49 9.96
C ASN A 102 0.93 31.45 9.34
N LEU A 103 0.65 31.01 8.12
CA LEU A 103 1.54 30.10 7.38
C LEU A 103 2.91 30.77 7.12
N ASN A 104 2.92 32.01 6.70
CA ASN A 104 4.15 32.78 6.47
C ASN A 104 4.94 33.01 7.77
N LYS A 105 4.26 33.35 8.86
CA LYS A 105 4.88 33.51 10.19
C LYS A 105 5.49 32.17 10.66
N TRP A 106 4.78 31.05 10.48
CA TRP A 106 5.26 29.73 10.85
C TRP A 106 6.51 29.34 10.05
N LEU A 107 6.49 29.46 8.71
CA LEU A 107 7.66 29.19 7.86
C LEU A 107 8.83 30.13 8.18
N THR A 108 8.57 31.41 8.48
CA THR A 108 9.60 32.36 8.91
C THR A 108 10.23 31.92 10.23
N LYS A 109 9.44 31.37 11.16
CA LYS A 109 9.95 30.80 12.41
C LYS A 109 10.83 29.57 12.14
N LEU A 110 10.39 28.65 11.27
CA LEU A 110 11.19 27.49 10.86
C LEU A 110 12.51 27.89 10.21
N ALA A 111 12.52 29.00 9.44
CA ALA A 111 13.74 29.53 8.83
C ALA A 111 14.75 30.00 9.89
N LYS A 112 14.32 30.55 11.02
CA LYS A 112 15.21 30.91 12.15
C LYS A 112 15.87 29.70 12.79
N TYR A 113 15.25 28.52 12.69
CA TYR A 113 15.84 27.26 13.15
C TYR A 113 16.65 26.53 12.07
N GLY A 114 16.86 27.14 10.89
CA GLY A 114 17.61 26.55 9.78
C GLY A 114 16.88 25.40 9.07
N MET A 115 15.57 25.21 9.30
CA MET A 115 14.78 24.11 8.70
C MET A 115 14.37 24.44 7.26
N CYS A 116 14.25 25.71 6.91
CA CYS A 116 13.97 26.19 5.56
C CYS A 116 14.65 27.55 5.31
N LYS A 117 14.65 28.02 4.06
CA LYS A 117 15.03 29.39 3.71
C LYS A 117 13.89 30.35 4.10
N LYS A 118 14.18 31.63 4.32
CA LYS A 118 13.13 32.61 4.58
C LYS A 118 12.20 32.71 3.37
N PRO A 119 10.86 32.66 3.55
CA PRO A 119 9.92 32.85 2.46
C PRO A 119 10.14 34.14 1.69
N GLN A 120 10.00 34.09 0.38
CA GLN A 120 10.11 35.22 -0.54
C GLN A 120 8.88 35.25 -1.44
N GLU A 121 8.25 36.40 -1.53
CA GLU A 121 7.10 36.62 -2.41
C GLU A 121 7.55 36.83 -3.86
N ARG A 122 6.82 36.21 -4.80
CA ARG A 122 6.98 36.35 -6.24
C ARG A 122 5.63 36.28 -6.92
N ARG A 123 5.17 37.39 -7.51
CA ARG A 123 3.92 37.48 -8.29
C ARG A 123 2.70 36.98 -7.52
N GLY A 124 2.53 37.41 -6.27
CA GLY A 124 1.40 37.03 -5.45
C GLY A 124 1.48 35.65 -4.80
N ASN A 125 2.53 34.88 -5.06
CA ASN A 125 2.80 33.60 -4.39
C ASN A 125 4.06 33.69 -3.56
N SER A 126 4.09 33.02 -2.42
CA SER A 126 5.26 32.97 -1.54
C SER A 126 6.02 31.66 -1.71
N PHE A 127 7.36 31.69 -1.73
CA PHE A 127 8.22 30.52 -1.92
C PHE A 127 9.30 30.40 -0.87
N THR A 128 9.59 29.16 -0.47
CA THR A 128 10.76 28.80 0.34
C THR A 128 11.31 27.44 -0.09
N VAL A 129 12.47 27.05 0.46
CA VAL A 129 13.09 25.74 0.23
C VAL A 129 13.36 25.09 1.58
N VAL A 130 12.88 23.85 1.75
CA VAL A 130 13.04 23.04 2.95
C VAL A 130 14.13 21.99 2.70
N LYS A 131 15.06 21.85 3.66
CA LYS A 131 16.18 20.88 3.61
C LYS A 131 16.93 20.90 2.25
N ASP A 132 17.07 22.08 1.66
CA ASP A 132 17.76 22.34 0.39
C ASP A 132 17.30 21.55 -0.84
N SER A 133 16.22 20.75 -0.72
CA SER A 133 15.73 19.86 -1.78
C SER A 133 14.22 19.94 -2.05
N TRP A 134 13.42 20.44 -1.12
CA TRP A 134 11.98 20.55 -1.29
C TRP A 134 11.58 22.01 -1.48
N VAL A 135 10.98 22.32 -2.62
CA VAL A 135 10.43 23.65 -2.90
C VAL A 135 9.02 23.72 -2.34
N VAL A 136 8.74 24.75 -1.56
CA VAL A 136 7.43 25.06 -1.00
C VAL A 136 6.93 26.35 -1.60
N GLY A 137 5.75 26.34 -2.20
CA GLY A 137 5.03 27.50 -2.72
C GLY A 137 3.66 27.60 -2.08
N PHE A 138 3.17 28.81 -1.79
CA PHE A 138 1.83 28.98 -1.22
C PHE A 138 1.23 30.34 -1.55
N ASN A 139 -0.09 30.39 -1.45
CA ASN A 139 -0.93 31.59 -1.50
C ASN A 139 -2.08 31.44 -0.49
N ASP A 140 -3.09 32.31 -0.59
CA ASP A 140 -4.28 32.30 0.26
C ASP A 140 -5.16 31.03 0.13
N LYS A 141 -5.00 30.22 -0.95
CA LYS A 141 -5.79 29.03 -1.27
C LYS A 141 -5.08 27.73 -0.93
N ALA A 142 -3.82 27.62 -1.33
CA ALA A 142 -3.09 26.36 -1.32
C ALA A 142 -1.65 26.50 -0.86
N LEU A 143 -1.18 25.46 -0.15
CA LEU A 143 0.21 25.14 0.09
C LEU A 143 0.60 23.98 -0.84
N LEU A 144 1.58 24.22 -1.71
CA LEU A 144 2.16 23.22 -2.61
C LEU A 144 3.60 22.96 -2.24
N VAL A 145 3.97 21.70 -2.05
CA VAL A 145 5.34 21.24 -1.81
C VAL A 145 5.74 20.32 -2.95
N MET A 146 6.87 20.54 -3.61
CA MET A 146 7.37 19.67 -4.69
C MET A 146 8.86 19.37 -4.53
N GLY A 147 9.24 18.14 -4.85
CA GLY A 147 10.61 17.65 -4.76
C GLY A 147 10.70 16.12 -4.58
N PRO A 148 11.92 15.62 -4.23
CA PRO A 148 13.16 16.38 -4.02
C PRO A 148 13.81 16.83 -5.33
N VAL A 149 14.40 18.04 -5.34
CA VAL A 149 15.13 18.57 -6.49
C VAL A 149 16.48 19.16 -6.06
N ILE A 150 17.49 19.04 -6.91
CA ILE A 150 18.80 19.64 -6.68
C ILE A 150 18.73 21.16 -6.84
N SER A 151 19.64 21.88 -6.20
CA SER A 151 19.61 23.36 -6.13
C SER A 151 19.57 24.05 -7.51
N SER A 152 20.23 23.48 -8.51
CA SER A 152 20.25 24.03 -9.88
C SER A 152 18.90 23.99 -10.59
N VAL A 153 18.00 23.06 -10.20
CA VAL A 153 16.66 22.87 -10.79
C VAL A 153 15.56 23.63 -10.01
N GLN A 154 15.84 24.07 -8.78
CA GLN A 154 14.86 24.78 -7.95
C GLN A 154 14.20 25.99 -8.64
N PRO A 155 14.92 26.85 -9.40
CA PRO A 155 14.28 27.97 -10.09
C PRO A 155 13.27 27.53 -11.18
N GLU A 156 13.54 26.41 -11.83
CA GLU A 156 12.61 25.84 -12.81
C GLU A 156 11.38 25.24 -12.10
N MET A 157 11.60 24.52 -11.02
CA MET A 157 10.51 23.98 -10.18
C MET A 157 9.61 25.10 -9.66
N MET A 158 10.17 26.22 -9.17
CA MET A 158 9.39 27.39 -8.73
C MET A 158 8.54 27.98 -9.87
N ARG A 159 9.07 28.06 -11.11
CA ARG A 159 8.28 28.53 -12.27
C ARG A 159 7.11 27.60 -12.61
N ARG A 160 7.32 26.30 -12.46
CA ARG A 160 6.27 25.28 -12.66
C ARG A 160 5.21 25.38 -11.58
N MET A 161 5.62 25.42 -10.32
CA MET A 161 4.72 25.57 -9.17
C MET A 161 3.88 26.83 -9.24
N MET A 162 4.44 27.94 -9.75
CA MET A 162 3.72 29.17 -9.99
C MET A 162 2.52 28.95 -10.95
N LYS A 163 2.75 28.17 -12.05
CA LYS A 163 1.65 27.84 -12.97
C LYS A 163 0.57 26.99 -12.32
N TYR A 164 0.96 26.09 -11.40
CA TYR A 164 0.02 25.26 -10.67
C TYR A 164 -0.76 26.07 -9.62
N LEU A 165 -0.09 26.97 -8.88
CA LEU A 165 -0.71 27.83 -7.86
C LEU A 165 -1.70 28.84 -8.47
N ASP A 166 -1.43 29.29 -9.70
CA ASP A 166 -2.26 30.25 -10.44
C ASP A 166 -3.31 29.55 -11.34
N ALA A 167 -3.44 28.22 -11.29
CA ALA A 167 -4.35 27.47 -12.15
C ALA A 167 -5.81 27.62 -11.68
N ASP A 168 -6.71 27.85 -12.65
CA ASP A 168 -8.17 27.91 -12.42
C ASP A 168 -8.82 26.51 -12.45
N GLU A 169 -8.17 25.54 -13.12
CA GLU A 169 -8.60 24.15 -13.26
C GLU A 169 -7.46 23.19 -12.90
N GLY A 170 -7.79 22.02 -12.38
CA GLY A 170 -6.82 21.02 -11.99
C GLY A 170 -7.38 19.61 -12.01
N ILE A 171 -7.11 18.83 -10.96
CA ILE A 171 -7.42 17.40 -10.90
C ILE A 171 -8.92 17.07 -10.84
N LYS A 172 -9.78 18.02 -10.44
CA LYS A 172 -11.24 17.79 -10.32
C LYS A 172 -11.85 17.41 -11.66
N GLY A 173 -12.78 16.45 -11.65
CA GLY A 173 -13.43 15.94 -12.86
C GLY A 173 -12.55 15.03 -13.71
N THR A 174 -11.35 14.67 -13.24
CA THR A 174 -10.55 13.62 -13.88
C THR A 174 -10.95 12.25 -13.35
N PRO A 175 -10.81 11.15 -14.13
CA PRO A 175 -11.18 9.81 -13.69
C PRO A 175 -10.44 9.36 -12.41
N ILE A 176 -9.17 9.77 -12.21
CA ILE A 176 -8.41 9.49 -10.98
C ILE A 176 -9.04 10.18 -9.78
N PHE A 177 -9.43 11.46 -9.92
CA PHE A 177 -10.06 12.21 -8.84
C PHE A 177 -11.45 11.67 -8.51
N ASP A 178 -12.27 11.42 -9.54
CA ASP A 178 -13.61 10.88 -9.36
C ASP A 178 -13.58 9.52 -8.64
N LYS A 179 -12.59 8.68 -8.97
CA LYS A 179 -12.38 7.39 -8.30
C LYS A 179 -11.97 7.57 -6.84
N ILE A 180 -10.97 8.42 -6.55
CA ILE A 180 -10.46 8.59 -5.17
C ILE A 180 -11.50 9.27 -4.26
N ASP A 181 -12.38 10.11 -4.83
CA ASP A 181 -13.42 10.80 -4.06
C ASP A 181 -14.56 9.86 -3.61
N THR A 182 -14.67 8.68 -4.23
CA THR A 182 -15.60 7.64 -3.75
C THR A 182 -15.19 7.04 -2.42
N TYR A 183 -13.92 7.16 -2.02
CA TYR A 183 -13.40 6.56 -0.78
C TYR A 183 -13.61 7.47 0.42
N SER A 184 -14.09 6.87 1.51
CA SER A 184 -14.29 7.53 2.80
C SER A 184 -13.27 7.15 3.86
N SER A 185 -12.22 6.44 3.48
CA SER A 185 -11.15 5.97 4.37
C SER A 185 -10.23 7.08 4.88
N SER A 186 -9.37 6.75 5.86
CA SER A 186 -8.38 7.69 6.41
C SER A 186 -7.32 8.07 5.40
N VAL A 187 -6.95 7.13 4.51
CA VAL A 187 -6.06 7.35 3.37
C VAL A 187 -6.61 6.57 2.20
N ALA A 188 -6.63 7.20 1.02
CA ALA A 188 -6.95 6.54 -0.24
C ALA A 188 -5.84 6.81 -1.25
N LEU A 189 -5.62 5.86 -2.15
CA LEU A 189 -4.66 5.93 -3.26
C LEU A 189 -5.36 5.53 -4.54
N VAL A 190 -5.11 6.25 -5.62
CA VAL A 190 -5.37 5.80 -7.00
C VAL A 190 -4.14 6.14 -7.83
N ALA A 191 -3.57 5.15 -8.52
CA ALA A 191 -2.33 5.32 -9.27
C ALA A 191 -2.32 4.46 -10.54
N GLN A 192 -1.66 4.95 -11.58
CA GLN A 192 -1.23 4.12 -12.70
C GLN A 192 -0.18 3.12 -12.19
N SER A 193 -0.16 1.91 -12.71
CA SER A 193 0.76 0.88 -12.23
C SER A 193 2.23 1.23 -12.46
N ASP A 194 2.53 2.00 -13.51
CA ASP A 194 3.89 2.48 -13.81
C ASP A 194 4.34 3.66 -12.93
N ALA A 195 3.44 4.28 -12.18
CA ALA A 195 3.75 5.28 -11.16
C ALA A 195 4.07 4.64 -9.78
N LEU A 196 3.78 3.35 -9.60
CA LEU A 196 4.10 2.65 -8.35
C LEU A 196 5.58 2.22 -8.37
N PRO A 197 6.31 2.36 -7.24
CA PRO A 197 7.64 1.79 -7.11
C PRO A 197 7.63 0.29 -7.42
N GLU A 198 8.60 -0.19 -8.21
CA GLU A 198 8.65 -1.56 -8.74
C GLU A 198 8.50 -2.64 -7.66
N GLN A 199 9.12 -2.42 -6.49
CA GLN A 199 9.02 -3.31 -5.34
C GLN A 199 7.61 -3.46 -4.77
N PHE A 200 6.72 -2.50 -5.02
CA PHE A 200 5.32 -2.55 -4.60
C PHE A 200 4.40 -2.99 -5.74
N ALA A 201 4.74 -2.64 -6.99
CA ALA A 201 3.92 -3.01 -8.14
C ALA A 201 3.81 -4.54 -8.29
N THR A 202 4.93 -5.24 -8.14
CA THR A 202 5.02 -6.70 -8.31
C THR A 202 4.06 -7.50 -7.41
N PRO A 203 4.04 -7.34 -6.08
CA PRO A 203 3.12 -8.08 -5.22
C PRO A 203 1.67 -7.56 -5.28
N LEU A 204 1.45 -6.29 -5.65
CA LEU A 204 0.11 -5.69 -5.70
C LEU A 204 -0.61 -5.92 -7.04
N LEU A 205 0.12 -6.31 -8.08
CA LEU A 205 -0.39 -6.49 -9.44
C LEU A 205 -0.13 -7.93 -9.94
N PRO A 206 -0.59 -8.96 -9.23
CA PRO A 206 -0.42 -10.32 -9.70
C PRO A 206 -1.23 -10.53 -10.97
N GLY A 207 -0.54 -10.60 -12.13
CA GLY A 207 -1.17 -11.03 -13.35
C GLY A 207 -1.73 -9.92 -14.25
N VAL A 208 -0.92 -8.89 -14.57
CA VAL A 208 -1.25 -8.02 -15.71
C VAL A 208 -1.34 -8.89 -16.99
N PRO A 209 -2.50 -8.94 -17.66
CA PRO A 209 -2.69 -9.78 -18.83
C PRO A 209 -1.75 -9.41 -19.96
N LYS A 210 -1.31 -10.40 -20.75
CA LYS A 210 -0.53 -10.16 -21.96
C LYS A 210 -1.32 -9.25 -22.90
N GLY A 211 -0.69 -8.17 -23.36
CA GLY A 211 -1.29 -7.20 -24.29
C GLY A 211 -1.94 -5.99 -23.63
N VAL A 212 -2.05 -5.94 -22.32
CA VAL A 212 -2.44 -4.73 -21.58
C VAL A 212 -1.19 -3.92 -21.25
N SER A 213 -1.20 -2.61 -21.59
CA SER A 213 -0.10 -1.71 -21.24
C SER A 213 -0.11 -1.42 -19.73
N PRO A 214 1.04 -1.41 -19.05
CA PRO A 214 1.10 -0.98 -17.65
C PRO A 214 0.47 0.40 -17.40
N SER A 215 0.58 1.33 -18.33
CA SER A 215 -0.06 2.66 -18.23
C SER A 215 -1.59 2.64 -18.28
N GLN A 216 -2.21 1.55 -18.73
CA GLN A 216 -3.66 1.35 -18.71
C GLN A 216 -4.13 0.69 -17.42
N VAL A 217 -3.21 0.10 -16.65
CA VAL A 217 -3.55 -0.58 -15.40
C VAL A 217 -3.54 0.42 -14.27
N MET A 218 -4.65 0.52 -13.58
CA MET A 218 -4.83 1.33 -12.40
C MET A 218 -4.84 0.45 -11.15
N PHE A 219 -4.24 0.95 -10.11
CA PHE A 219 -4.33 0.41 -8.77
C PHE A 219 -5.04 1.41 -7.88
N ALA A 220 -6.04 0.97 -7.15
CA ALA A 220 -6.66 1.75 -6.10
C ALA A 220 -6.57 1.03 -4.78
N ALA A 221 -6.38 1.78 -3.70
CA ALA A 221 -6.38 1.24 -2.35
C ALA A 221 -6.95 2.23 -1.37
N GLU A 222 -7.64 1.72 -0.35
CA GLU A 222 -8.05 2.48 0.80
C GLU A 222 -7.44 1.90 2.08
N MET A 223 -7.01 2.79 2.98
CA MET A 223 -6.40 2.43 4.24
C MET A 223 -7.23 2.95 5.40
N ASN A 224 -7.60 2.06 6.29
CA ASN A 224 -8.29 2.37 7.54
C ASN A 224 -7.37 2.03 8.72
N VAL A 225 -7.13 3.01 9.56
CA VAL A 225 -6.31 2.87 10.76
C VAL A 225 -7.22 2.64 11.95
N SER A 226 -6.95 1.60 12.74
CA SER A 226 -7.62 1.34 14.02
C SER A 226 -6.60 1.35 15.15
N LYS A 227 -7.07 1.18 16.40
CA LYS A 227 -6.17 1.19 17.56
C LYS A 227 -5.08 0.12 17.51
N SER A 228 -5.36 -1.03 16.90
CA SER A 228 -4.48 -2.20 16.90
C SER A 228 -4.13 -2.74 15.52
N SER A 229 -4.78 -2.26 14.45
CA SER A 229 -4.52 -2.75 13.11
C SER A 229 -4.63 -1.66 12.05
N ILE A 230 -3.85 -1.78 10.99
CA ILE A 230 -3.97 -1.02 9.75
C ILE A 230 -4.52 -1.98 8.69
N ARG A 231 -5.63 -1.63 8.08
CA ARG A 231 -6.25 -2.40 7.00
C ARG A 231 -6.13 -1.64 5.71
N ILE A 232 -5.64 -2.31 4.67
CA ILE A 232 -5.49 -1.77 3.32
C ILE A 232 -6.28 -2.69 2.40
N GLU A 233 -7.31 -2.17 1.76
CA GLU A 233 -8.09 -2.87 0.75
C GLU A 233 -7.75 -2.30 -0.61
N GLY A 234 -7.19 -3.13 -1.49
CA GLY A 234 -6.76 -2.75 -2.83
C GLY A 234 -7.65 -3.36 -3.90
N GLU A 235 -7.64 -2.74 -5.07
CA GLU A 235 -8.23 -3.30 -6.29
C GLU A 235 -7.39 -2.89 -7.51
N THR A 236 -7.37 -3.76 -8.51
CA THR A 236 -6.76 -3.49 -9.82
C THR A 236 -7.86 -3.33 -10.84
N PHE A 237 -7.82 -2.28 -11.65
CA PHE A 237 -8.84 -1.97 -12.63
C PHE A 237 -8.25 -1.18 -13.80
N SER A 238 -9.06 -0.86 -14.80
CA SER A 238 -8.70 0.05 -15.87
C SER A 238 -9.87 0.99 -16.20
N PHE A 239 -9.54 2.21 -16.64
CA PHE A 239 -10.54 3.10 -17.25
C PHE A 239 -10.83 2.72 -18.73
N ASP A 240 -9.99 1.88 -19.35
CA ASP A 240 -10.24 1.28 -20.65
C ASP A 240 -11.05 -0.02 -20.47
N GLU A 241 -12.20 -0.12 -21.12
CA GLU A 241 -13.13 -1.26 -20.96
C GLU A 241 -12.51 -2.61 -21.38
N GLN A 242 -11.66 -2.65 -22.40
CA GLN A 242 -11.05 -3.89 -22.87
C GLN A 242 -9.97 -4.36 -21.89
N ALA A 243 -9.15 -3.44 -21.43
CA ALA A 243 -8.14 -3.71 -20.41
C ALA A 243 -8.80 -4.13 -19.09
N ASP A 244 -9.86 -3.46 -18.64
CA ASP A 244 -10.59 -3.80 -17.43
C ASP A 244 -11.22 -5.21 -17.49
N LYS A 245 -11.81 -5.56 -18.65
CA LYS A 245 -12.33 -6.91 -18.86
C LYS A 245 -11.21 -7.97 -18.82
N ALA A 246 -10.04 -7.68 -19.40
CA ALA A 246 -8.90 -8.59 -19.36
C ALA A 246 -8.35 -8.76 -17.93
N LEU A 247 -8.29 -7.68 -17.15
CA LEU A 247 -7.89 -7.73 -15.74
C LEU A 247 -8.87 -8.57 -14.91
N LYS A 248 -10.18 -8.37 -15.06
CA LYS A 248 -11.22 -9.16 -14.39
C LYS A 248 -11.18 -10.64 -14.77
N GLU A 249 -10.77 -10.97 -15.99
CA GLU A 249 -10.60 -12.37 -16.40
C GLU A 249 -9.35 -12.99 -15.75
N ALA A 250 -8.24 -12.25 -15.69
CA ALA A 250 -7.01 -12.68 -15.02
C ALA A 250 -7.23 -12.89 -13.51
N ASP A 251 -8.04 -12.06 -12.89
CA ASP A 251 -8.41 -12.14 -11.49
C ASP A 251 -9.10 -13.45 -11.10
N LYS A 252 -9.73 -14.16 -12.06
CA LYS A 252 -10.35 -15.48 -11.83
C LYS A 252 -9.35 -16.59 -11.52
N THR A 253 -8.05 -16.31 -11.63
CA THR A 253 -7.00 -17.20 -11.12
C THR A 253 -7.08 -17.34 -9.61
N PHE A 254 -7.49 -16.26 -8.92
CA PHE A 254 -7.65 -16.20 -7.48
C PHE A 254 -9.13 -16.30 -7.12
N ARG A 255 -9.43 -17.23 -6.22
CA ARG A 255 -10.78 -17.47 -5.70
C ARG A 255 -10.91 -16.89 -4.29
N PRO A 256 -12.12 -16.69 -3.77
CA PRO A 256 -12.30 -16.29 -2.38
C PRO A 256 -11.64 -17.26 -1.40
N ILE A 257 -10.85 -16.76 -0.48
CA ILE A 257 -10.18 -17.53 0.57
C ILE A 257 -11.23 -18.17 1.49
N ASN A 258 -11.17 -19.49 1.67
CA ASN A 258 -12.08 -20.23 2.56
C ASN A 258 -11.65 -20.07 4.03
N GLY A 259 -10.37 -19.82 4.30
CA GLY A 259 -9.82 -19.69 5.65
C GLY A 259 -9.47 -21.01 6.31
N LYS A 260 -9.23 -22.07 5.55
CA LYS A 260 -8.89 -23.41 6.07
C LYS A 260 -7.65 -23.41 6.95
N PHE A 261 -6.68 -22.54 6.64
CA PHE A 261 -5.39 -22.49 7.33
C PHE A 261 -5.20 -21.28 8.25
N THR A 262 -6.16 -20.38 8.36
CA THR A 262 -6.01 -19.14 9.14
C THR A 262 -5.72 -19.40 10.63
N LYS A 263 -6.22 -20.52 11.20
CA LYS A 263 -5.97 -20.94 12.57
C LYS A 263 -4.69 -21.78 12.75
N ARG A 264 -3.96 -22.05 11.66
CA ARG A 264 -2.76 -22.89 11.67
C ARG A 264 -1.47 -22.07 11.53
N MET A 265 -1.58 -20.75 11.61
CA MET A 265 -0.42 -19.87 11.48
C MET A 265 0.36 -19.78 12.78
N PRO A 266 1.69 -19.95 12.70
CA PRO A 266 2.55 -19.80 13.87
C PRO A 266 2.46 -18.38 14.46
N GLU A 267 2.50 -18.27 15.79
CA GLU A 267 2.42 -17.01 16.53
C GLU A 267 3.57 -16.03 16.19
N ASP A 268 4.74 -16.57 15.86
CA ASP A 268 5.93 -15.82 15.48
C ASP A 268 5.98 -15.46 13.98
N THR A 269 4.89 -15.66 13.24
CA THR A 269 4.80 -15.23 11.83
C THR A 269 4.99 -13.72 11.73
N ALA A 270 6.04 -13.29 11.02
CA ALA A 270 6.29 -11.87 10.75
C ALA A 270 5.52 -11.38 9.52
N ILE A 271 5.49 -12.20 8.46
CA ILE A 271 4.74 -11.92 7.23
C ILE A 271 4.00 -13.19 6.82
N GLY A 272 2.69 -13.07 6.58
CA GLY A 272 1.84 -14.12 6.04
C GLY A 272 1.25 -13.72 4.70
N PHE A 273 1.31 -14.61 3.72
CA PHE A 273 0.61 -14.49 2.45
C PHE A 273 -0.47 -15.57 2.37
N VAL A 274 -1.69 -15.17 2.07
CA VAL A 274 -2.86 -16.07 2.01
C VAL A 274 -3.58 -15.87 0.68
N THR A 275 -3.92 -16.96 0.01
CA THR A 275 -4.73 -16.93 -1.21
C THR A 275 -5.49 -18.25 -1.38
N ASN A 276 -6.48 -18.25 -2.26
CA ASN A 276 -7.11 -19.45 -2.79
C ASN A 276 -6.93 -19.46 -4.30
N THR A 277 -6.30 -20.50 -4.83
CA THR A 277 -5.89 -20.47 -6.24
C THR A 277 -6.04 -21.84 -6.94
N ASP A 278 -6.18 -21.77 -8.26
CA ASP A 278 -5.98 -22.88 -9.20
C ASP A 278 -4.49 -22.84 -9.61
N GLY A 279 -3.73 -23.81 -9.14
CA GLY A 279 -2.28 -23.86 -9.36
C GLY A 279 -1.87 -23.94 -10.83
N THR A 280 -2.74 -24.47 -11.70
CA THR A 280 -2.47 -24.56 -13.15
C THR A 280 -2.47 -23.17 -13.81
N LYS A 281 -3.27 -22.24 -13.28
CA LYS A 281 -3.31 -20.84 -13.70
C LYS A 281 -2.29 -19.99 -12.97
N PHE A 282 -2.08 -20.28 -11.67
CA PHE A 282 -1.17 -19.53 -10.81
C PHE A 282 0.29 -19.64 -11.28
N ILE A 283 0.68 -20.78 -11.87
CA ILE A 283 2.04 -20.95 -12.38
C ILE A 283 2.38 -19.94 -13.48
N ASP A 284 1.42 -19.54 -14.30
CA ASP A 284 1.62 -18.54 -15.34
C ASP A 284 1.87 -17.14 -14.74
N VAL A 285 1.20 -16.83 -13.64
CA VAL A 285 1.42 -15.59 -12.85
C VAL A 285 2.81 -15.62 -12.23
N LEU A 286 3.23 -16.75 -11.64
CA LEU A 286 4.55 -16.93 -11.08
C LEU A 286 5.66 -16.74 -12.13
N HIS A 287 5.51 -17.36 -13.29
CA HIS A 287 6.50 -17.26 -14.37
C HIS A 287 6.58 -15.86 -15.00
N ALA A 288 5.51 -15.08 -14.90
CA ALA A 288 5.52 -13.67 -15.32
C ALA A 288 6.28 -12.77 -14.34
N ASN A 289 6.52 -13.23 -13.11
CA ASN A 289 7.11 -12.46 -12.02
C ASN A 289 8.51 -12.96 -11.65
N LYS A 290 9.55 -12.20 -12.05
CA LYS A 290 10.96 -12.58 -11.85
C LYS A 290 11.37 -12.70 -10.39
N ASP A 291 10.79 -11.88 -9.49
CA ASP A 291 11.16 -11.87 -8.07
C ASP A 291 10.60 -13.10 -7.36
N LEU A 292 9.36 -13.50 -7.70
CA LEU A 292 8.77 -14.74 -7.19
C LEU A 292 9.52 -15.97 -7.73
N LEU A 293 9.94 -15.95 -9.00
CA LEU A 293 10.79 -17.02 -9.56
C LEU A 293 12.13 -17.12 -8.85
N ALA A 294 12.77 -16.00 -8.53
CA ALA A 294 14.05 -15.99 -7.82
C ALA A 294 13.94 -16.64 -6.43
N LEU A 295 12.79 -16.46 -5.75
CA LEU A 295 12.51 -17.07 -4.45
C LEU A 295 12.48 -18.61 -4.53
N LEU A 296 12.02 -19.17 -5.65
CA LEU A 296 11.91 -20.61 -5.87
C LEU A 296 13.16 -21.21 -6.52
N ALA A 297 14.04 -20.40 -7.11
CA ALA A 297 15.16 -20.88 -7.94
C ALA A 297 16.09 -21.85 -7.21
N GLY A 298 16.38 -21.60 -5.92
CA GLY A 298 17.26 -22.45 -5.12
C GLY A 298 16.68 -23.85 -4.86
N ILE A 299 15.36 -23.96 -4.75
CA ILE A 299 14.64 -25.22 -4.46
C ILE A 299 14.38 -25.97 -5.77
N ASN A 300 14.06 -25.27 -6.84
CA ASN A 300 13.74 -25.83 -8.17
C ASN A 300 14.91 -26.62 -8.82
N THR A 301 16.12 -26.47 -8.29
CA THR A 301 17.27 -27.27 -8.79
C THR A 301 17.20 -28.75 -8.40
N ALA A 302 16.48 -29.09 -7.33
CA ALA A 302 16.39 -30.46 -6.80
C ALA A 302 14.97 -31.01 -6.77
N ILE A 303 13.94 -30.12 -6.76
CA ILE A 303 12.52 -30.45 -6.63
C ILE A 303 11.77 -29.67 -7.72
N ASP A 304 10.92 -30.33 -8.47
CA ASP A 304 10.05 -29.68 -9.46
C ASP A 304 8.89 -28.93 -8.74
N MET A 305 9.18 -27.71 -8.30
CA MET A 305 8.20 -26.84 -7.63
C MET A 305 7.05 -26.46 -8.55
N ASP A 306 7.28 -26.36 -9.86
CA ASP A 306 6.23 -26.06 -10.82
C ASP A 306 5.17 -27.17 -10.83
N ASN A 307 5.57 -28.43 -10.80
CA ASN A 307 4.65 -29.58 -10.73
C ASN A 307 3.89 -29.62 -9.41
N ILE A 308 4.54 -29.26 -8.31
CA ILE A 308 3.87 -29.14 -7.00
C ILE A 308 2.84 -28.01 -7.05
N ILE A 309 3.21 -26.83 -7.52
CA ILE A 309 2.32 -25.66 -7.60
C ILE A 309 1.11 -25.96 -8.51
N ARG A 310 1.32 -26.60 -9.67
CA ARG A 310 0.22 -27.03 -10.55
C ARG A 310 -0.78 -27.98 -9.88
N SER A 311 -0.34 -28.66 -8.83
CA SER A 311 -1.18 -29.59 -8.07
C SER A 311 -2.06 -28.91 -7.00
N ILE A 312 -1.81 -27.60 -6.74
CA ILE A 312 -2.61 -26.82 -5.77
C ILE A 312 -3.99 -26.54 -6.34
N ASP A 313 -5.02 -26.74 -5.51
CA ASP A 313 -6.41 -26.41 -5.83
C ASP A 313 -7.18 -26.07 -4.54
N GLY A 314 -7.03 -24.84 -4.07
CA GLY A 314 -7.65 -24.40 -2.85
C GLY A 314 -6.86 -23.33 -2.10
N ASP A 315 -7.09 -23.26 -0.80
CA ASP A 315 -6.39 -22.32 0.08
C ASP A 315 -4.90 -22.65 0.14
N MET A 316 -4.07 -21.60 0.04
CA MET A 316 -2.63 -21.66 0.20
C MET A 316 -2.19 -20.55 1.16
N VAL A 317 -1.26 -20.88 2.04
CA VAL A 317 -0.62 -19.92 2.94
C VAL A 317 0.88 -20.10 2.92
N ILE A 318 1.60 -18.99 2.82
CA ILE A 318 3.04 -18.90 3.02
C ILE A 318 3.27 -18.01 4.22
N SER A 319 4.06 -18.47 5.19
CA SER A 319 4.46 -17.69 6.35
C SER A 319 5.98 -17.54 6.42
N LEU A 320 6.41 -16.34 6.75
CA LEU A 320 7.80 -15.99 6.94
C LEU A 320 8.02 -15.60 8.40
N LYS A 321 9.01 -16.23 9.05
CA LYS A 321 9.43 -15.98 10.42
C LYS A 321 10.86 -15.46 10.46
N ASN A 322 11.26 -14.85 11.56
CA ASN A 322 12.62 -14.35 11.77
C ASN A 322 13.11 -13.47 10.62
N TYR A 323 12.23 -12.61 10.11
CA TYR A 323 12.57 -11.65 9.06
C TYR A 323 13.73 -10.74 9.54
N GLY A 324 14.72 -10.53 8.66
CA GLY A 324 15.90 -9.73 9.01
C GLY A 324 16.99 -10.52 9.78
N SER A 325 16.83 -11.83 10.01
CA SER A 325 17.91 -12.72 10.46
C SER A 325 18.69 -13.27 9.28
N ASP A 326 19.92 -13.77 9.54
CA ASP A 326 20.75 -14.43 8.51
C ASP A 326 20.08 -15.68 7.91
N ARG A 327 19.08 -16.23 8.59
CA ARG A 327 18.33 -17.44 8.17
C ARG A 327 16.83 -17.25 8.41
N PRO A 328 16.11 -16.55 7.52
CA PRO A 328 14.66 -16.46 7.61
C PRO A 328 14.05 -17.85 7.47
N LYS A 329 13.04 -18.14 8.28
CA LYS A 329 12.30 -19.41 8.24
C LYS A 329 11.02 -19.20 7.42
N MET A 330 10.87 -20.02 6.39
CA MET A 330 9.67 -20.04 5.54
C MET A 330 8.88 -21.32 5.71
N GLN A 331 7.58 -21.21 5.69
CA GLN A 331 6.65 -22.33 5.74
C GLN A 331 5.53 -22.12 4.74
N MET A 332 5.13 -23.16 4.04
CA MET A 332 4.01 -23.18 3.10
C MET A 332 3.06 -24.31 3.45
N ILE A 333 1.75 -24.04 3.36
CA ILE A 333 0.68 -25.01 3.47
C ILE A 333 -0.30 -24.75 2.33
N ALA A 334 -0.74 -25.79 1.63
CA ALA A 334 -1.69 -25.65 0.52
C ALA A 334 -2.61 -26.87 0.39
N GLU A 335 -3.84 -26.64 -0.06
CA GLU A 335 -4.74 -27.70 -0.50
C GLU A 335 -4.33 -28.20 -1.88
N LEU A 336 -4.30 -29.52 -2.04
CA LEU A 336 -4.00 -30.16 -3.31
C LEU A 336 -5.25 -30.72 -3.97
N GLY A 337 -5.40 -30.46 -5.26
CA GLY A 337 -6.36 -31.17 -6.11
C GLY A 337 -5.91 -32.59 -6.46
N ASN A 338 -4.60 -32.81 -6.49
CA ASN A 338 -4.01 -34.14 -6.74
C ASN A 338 -2.63 -34.27 -6.11
N ARG A 339 -2.03 -35.48 -6.15
CA ARG A 339 -0.68 -35.79 -5.60
C ARG A 339 0.25 -36.34 -6.67
N ASN A 340 0.02 -36.03 -7.94
CA ASN A 340 0.74 -36.68 -9.03
C ASN A 340 2.26 -36.48 -8.95
N PHE A 341 2.72 -35.35 -8.46
CA PHE A 341 4.15 -35.06 -8.29
C PHE A 341 4.87 -36.04 -7.34
N LEU A 342 4.17 -36.74 -6.46
CA LEU A 342 4.79 -37.75 -5.58
C LEU A 342 5.39 -38.91 -6.38
N LYS A 343 4.93 -39.16 -7.61
CA LYS A 343 5.48 -40.18 -8.50
C LYS A 343 6.92 -39.80 -8.97
N ASP A 344 7.22 -38.50 -8.99
CA ASP A 344 8.49 -37.98 -9.50
C ASP A 344 9.56 -37.90 -8.40
N VAL A 345 9.20 -38.09 -7.12
CA VAL A 345 10.14 -38.00 -5.99
C VAL A 345 11.29 -39.00 -6.12
N GLY A 346 11.00 -40.22 -6.64
CA GLY A 346 12.02 -41.21 -6.91
C GLY A 346 13.08 -40.69 -7.92
N TYR A 347 12.64 -40.00 -8.95
CA TYR A 347 13.51 -39.35 -9.91
C TYR A 347 14.28 -38.18 -9.28
N TRP A 348 13.62 -37.33 -8.50
CA TRP A 348 14.27 -36.21 -7.80
C TRP A 348 15.41 -36.68 -6.87
N LYS A 349 15.21 -37.78 -6.14
CA LYS A 349 16.26 -38.39 -5.31
C LYS A 349 17.52 -38.80 -6.10
N GLN A 350 17.32 -39.29 -7.34
CA GLN A 350 18.40 -39.72 -8.22
C GLN A 350 19.08 -38.53 -8.94
N SER A 351 18.36 -37.46 -9.21
CA SER A 351 18.83 -36.32 -9.97
C SER A 351 19.29 -35.14 -9.12
N CYS A 352 19.38 -35.30 -7.80
CA CYS A 352 19.85 -34.24 -6.90
C CYS A 352 21.23 -33.73 -7.34
N PRO A 353 21.43 -32.39 -7.33
CA PRO A 353 22.76 -31.81 -7.55
C PRO A 353 23.79 -32.30 -6.56
N ALA A 354 25.07 -32.30 -6.96
CA ALA A 354 26.16 -32.69 -6.09
C ALA A 354 26.14 -31.94 -4.74
N GLY A 355 26.26 -32.64 -3.63
CA GLY A 355 26.17 -32.07 -2.30
C GLY A 355 24.77 -31.91 -1.74
N THR A 356 23.73 -32.29 -2.51
CA THR A 356 22.36 -32.35 -2.02
C THR A 356 21.80 -33.77 -2.07
N ARG A 357 20.82 -34.05 -1.24
CA ARG A 357 20.10 -35.34 -1.22
C ARG A 357 18.70 -35.16 -0.66
N ILE A 358 17.76 -36.01 -1.12
CA ILE A 358 16.39 -36.10 -0.59
C ILE A 358 16.29 -37.40 0.20
N GLU A 359 15.93 -37.30 1.46
CA GLU A 359 15.72 -38.43 2.38
C GLU A 359 14.22 -38.61 2.68
N ASP A 360 13.82 -39.86 2.96
CA ASP A 360 12.50 -40.15 3.45
C ASP A 360 12.37 -39.70 4.92
N ALA A 361 11.33 -38.95 5.24
CA ALA A 361 11.05 -38.49 6.59
C ALA A 361 9.71 -39.04 7.13
N GLY A 362 9.10 -40.00 6.40
CA GLY A 362 7.83 -40.61 6.71
C GLY A 362 7.03 -40.97 5.46
N LYS A 363 5.79 -41.38 5.65
CA LYS A 363 4.90 -41.66 4.50
C LYS A 363 4.56 -40.35 3.80
N ASP A 364 4.86 -40.27 2.52
CA ASP A 364 4.68 -39.06 1.67
C ASP A 364 5.34 -37.79 2.27
N ALA A 365 6.42 -37.97 3.05
CA ALA A 365 7.17 -36.93 3.71
C ALA A 365 8.68 -37.06 3.39
N TYR A 366 9.31 -35.96 3.06
CA TYR A 366 10.66 -35.92 2.54
C TYR A 366 11.44 -34.73 3.11
N ARG A 367 12.79 -34.86 3.12
CA ARG A 367 13.69 -33.79 3.51
C ARG A 367 14.79 -33.63 2.46
N LEU A 368 14.86 -32.46 1.85
CA LEU A 368 16.01 -32.04 1.03
C LEU A 368 17.09 -31.49 1.97
N ILE A 369 18.29 -32.04 1.88
CA ILE A 369 19.46 -31.65 2.67
C ILE A 369 20.53 -31.18 1.68
N GLY A 370 21.03 -29.95 1.87
CA GLY A 370 22.16 -29.38 1.16
C GLY A 370 23.22 -28.85 2.12
N HIS A 371 24.25 -28.19 1.59
CA HIS A 371 25.41 -27.72 2.41
C HIS A 371 24.95 -26.73 3.50
N ASP A 372 24.07 -25.77 3.16
CA ASP A 372 23.58 -24.73 4.09
C ASP A 372 22.06 -24.68 4.14
N MET A 373 21.39 -25.68 3.57
CA MET A 373 19.93 -25.70 3.42
C MET A 373 19.36 -27.03 3.88
N SER A 374 18.32 -26.96 4.73
CA SER A 374 17.42 -28.08 5.01
C SER A 374 16.00 -27.63 4.69
N PHE A 375 15.30 -28.40 3.86
CA PHE A 375 13.95 -28.08 3.42
C PHE A 375 13.10 -29.35 3.50
N SER A 376 12.09 -29.33 4.35
CA SER A 376 11.15 -30.44 4.50
C SER A 376 9.90 -30.20 3.65
N PHE A 377 9.36 -31.24 3.03
CA PHE A 377 8.10 -31.20 2.31
C PHE A 377 7.36 -32.51 2.36
N GLY A 378 6.05 -32.47 2.20
CA GLY A 378 5.25 -33.67 2.21
C GLY A 378 3.76 -33.41 1.96
N VAL A 379 3.00 -34.49 1.98
CA VAL A 379 1.53 -34.46 1.80
C VAL A 379 0.87 -35.27 2.90
N THR A 380 -0.09 -34.64 3.57
CA THR A 380 -0.90 -35.32 4.60
C THR A 380 -1.96 -36.25 3.97
N PRO A 381 -2.56 -37.19 4.73
CA PRO A 381 -3.63 -38.06 4.21
C PRO A 381 -4.82 -37.31 3.62
N ASP A 382 -5.13 -36.12 4.09
CA ASP A 382 -6.23 -35.25 3.64
C ASP A 382 -5.85 -34.28 2.52
N ASN A 383 -4.79 -34.60 1.75
CA ASN A 383 -4.32 -33.83 0.59
C ASN A 383 -3.85 -32.42 0.92
N ILE A 384 -3.23 -32.21 2.09
CA ILE A 384 -2.58 -30.95 2.43
C ILE A 384 -1.09 -31.08 2.13
N PHE A 385 -0.58 -30.25 1.23
CA PHE A 385 0.83 -30.04 1.03
C PHE A 385 1.39 -29.16 2.15
N TYR A 386 2.55 -29.50 2.63
CA TYR A 386 3.32 -28.66 3.54
C TYR A 386 4.79 -28.66 3.11
N ALA A 387 5.44 -27.51 3.27
CA ALA A 387 6.85 -27.34 2.93
C ALA A 387 7.49 -26.22 3.76
N GLY A 388 8.80 -26.32 3.99
CA GLY A 388 9.57 -25.25 4.63
C GLY A 388 10.90 -25.68 5.23
N ASN A 389 11.62 -24.70 5.73
CA ASN A 389 12.90 -24.87 6.43
C ASN A 389 12.74 -24.80 7.96
N VAL A 390 11.60 -25.21 8.49
CA VAL A 390 11.28 -25.28 9.92
C VAL A 390 11.52 -26.70 10.42
N ASP A 391 12.15 -26.85 11.58
CA ASP A 391 12.54 -28.16 12.11
C ASP A 391 11.35 -29.04 12.48
N ASP A 392 10.19 -28.45 12.79
CA ASP A 392 8.96 -29.16 13.13
C ASP A 392 7.79 -28.75 12.19
N MET A 393 7.82 -29.31 10.99
CA MET A 393 6.74 -29.11 10.00
C MET A 393 5.46 -29.89 10.35
N THR A 394 5.54 -30.87 11.24
CA THR A 394 4.38 -31.67 11.68
C THR A 394 3.54 -30.93 12.73
N ALA A 395 4.13 -29.96 13.43
CA ALA A 395 3.47 -29.10 14.41
C ALA A 395 2.50 -28.06 13.79
N THR A 396 2.37 -28.02 12.46
CA THR A 396 1.39 -27.15 11.77
C THR A 396 -0.07 -27.49 12.09
N GLY A 397 -0.32 -28.45 12.98
CA GLY A 397 -1.66 -28.93 13.33
C GLY A 397 -2.37 -28.16 14.43
N LYS A 398 -1.64 -27.47 15.32
CA LYS A 398 -2.28 -26.84 16.49
C LYS A 398 -1.52 -25.59 16.93
N THR A 399 -1.99 -24.43 16.57
CA THR A 399 -1.73 -23.20 17.33
C THR A 399 -2.77 -23.12 18.47
N GLU A 400 -2.55 -23.85 19.56
CA GLU A 400 -3.24 -23.55 20.82
C GLU A 400 -2.52 -22.33 21.41
N GLY A 401 -3.21 -21.19 21.41
CA GLY A 401 -2.71 -19.96 22.02
C GLY A 401 -2.20 -18.89 21.06
N SER A 402 -2.70 -18.84 19.82
CA SER A 402 -2.35 -17.73 18.92
C SER A 402 -2.73 -16.40 19.54
N ASP A 403 -1.84 -15.41 19.43
CA ASP A 403 -2.18 -14.02 19.70
C ASP A 403 -3.51 -13.69 19.03
N SER A 404 -4.48 -13.27 19.83
CA SER A 404 -5.85 -13.04 19.36
C SER A 404 -5.91 -12.02 18.21
N GLN A 405 -4.94 -11.09 18.12
CA GLN A 405 -4.87 -10.08 17.08
C GLN A 405 -4.30 -10.65 15.77
N LEU A 406 -3.26 -11.47 15.83
CA LEU A 406 -2.72 -12.14 14.65
C LEU A 406 -3.74 -13.12 14.06
N ALA A 407 -4.41 -13.92 14.91
CA ALA A 407 -5.47 -14.81 14.48
C ALA A 407 -6.64 -14.05 13.84
N ALA A 408 -7.05 -12.93 14.44
CA ALA A 408 -8.08 -12.07 13.88
C ALA A 408 -7.67 -11.44 12.54
N ALA A 409 -6.38 -11.08 12.38
CA ALA A 409 -5.84 -10.57 11.11
C ALA A 409 -5.92 -11.65 10.01
N PHE A 410 -5.50 -12.89 10.29
CA PHE A 410 -5.64 -14.00 9.34
C PHE A 410 -7.12 -14.35 9.04
N ASP A 411 -7.99 -14.26 10.01
CA ASP A 411 -9.41 -14.51 9.80
C ASP A 411 -10.11 -13.43 8.96
N SER A 412 -9.57 -12.20 9.00
CA SER A 412 -10.13 -11.05 8.27
C SER A 412 -9.95 -11.12 6.75
N VAL A 413 -9.05 -11.99 6.25
CA VAL A 413 -8.86 -12.17 4.80
C VAL A 413 -9.81 -13.20 4.17
N LYS A 414 -10.65 -13.86 4.95
CA LYS A 414 -11.70 -14.76 4.42
C LYS A 414 -12.61 -14.03 3.45
N GLY A 415 -12.94 -14.68 2.34
CA GLY A 415 -13.76 -14.11 1.28
C GLY A 415 -13.02 -13.13 0.36
N LYS A 416 -11.79 -12.71 0.69
CA LYS A 416 -10.90 -11.95 -0.19
C LYS A 416 -10.13 -12.91 -1.10
N ARG A 417 -9.55 -12.41 -2.19
CA ARG A 417 -8.79 -13.24 -3.14
C ARG A 417 -7.34 -13.43 -2.73
N MET A 418 -6.78 -12.41 -2.11
CA MET A 418 -5.42 -12.41 -1.59
C MET A 418 -5.36 -11.63 -0.28
N GLY A 419 -4.52 -12.08 0.63
CA GLY A 419 -4.21 -11.39 1.87
C GLY A 419 -2.72 -11.39 2.15
N ILE A 420 -2.17 -10.24 2.53
CA ILE A 420 -0.83 -10.10 3.11
C ILE A 420 -1.00 -9.60 4.53
N ILE A 421 -0.50 -10.36 5.50
CA ILE A 421 -0.58 -10.01 6.90
C ILE A 421 0.85 -9.75 7.39
N ILE A 422 1.08 -8.59 7.97
CA ILE A 422 2.35 -8.22 8.59
C ILE A 422 2.11 -8.08 10.09
N HIS A 423 2.79 -8.88 10.89
CA HIS A 423 2.78 -8.78 12.34
C HIS A 423 3.97 -7.93 12.81
N ILE A 424 3.69 -6.70 13.19
CA ILE A 424 4.68 -5.68 13.51
C ILE A 424 5.61 -6.13 14.67
N PRO A 425 5.10 -6.72 15.78
CA PRO A 425 5.97 -7.22 16.84
C PRO A 425 6.96 -8.28 16.36
N SER A 426 6.52 -9.26 15.56
CA SER A 426 7.42 -10.31 15.03
C SER A 426 8.38 -9.78 13.97
N LEU A 427 7.94 -8.80 13.16
CA LEU A 427 8.79 -8.17 12.15
C LEU A 427 9.98 -7.41 12.78
N PHE A 428 9.74 -6.71 13.88
CA PHE A 428 10.71 -5.85 14.56
C PHE A 428 11.27 -6.47 15.86
N GLY A 429 10.97 -7.72 16.16
CA GLY A 429 11.37 -8.37 17.41
C GLY A 429 12.81 -8.88 17.45
N GLY A 430 13.47 -9.01 16.29
CA GLY A 430 14.70 -9.79 16.15
C GLY A 430 15.99 -9.06 16.54
N SER A 431 16.11 -7.74 16.41
CA SER A 431 17.36 -7.01 16.67
C SER A 431 17.13 -5.67 17.38
N SER A 432 18.21 -5.07 17.90
CA SER A 432 18.18 -3.72 18.48
C SER A 432 17.83 -2.66 17.43
N GLU A 433 18.35 -2.80 16.21
CA GLU A 433 18.10 -1.94 15.07
C GLU A 433 16.61 -1.99 14.66
N ALA A 434 16.02 -3.17 14.64
CA ALA A 434 14.60 -3.37 14.36
C ALA A 434 13.71 -2.69 15.41
N LYS A 435 14.07 -2.77 16.70
CA LYS A 435 13.35 -2.06 17.78
C LYS A 435 13.44 -0.54 17.62
N ILE A 436 14.62 -0.02 17.27
CA ILE A 436 14.80 1.42 16.97
C ILE A 436 13.93 1.82 15.77
N ALA A 437 13.94 1.04 14.69
CA ALA A 437 13.09 1.29 13.52
C ALA A 437 11.59 1.30 13.89
N ARG A 438 11.13 0.38 14.76
CA ARG A 438 9.75 0.38 15.26
C ARG A 438 9.40 1.66 16.02
N GLU A 439 10.28 2.12 16.92
CA GLU A 439 10.03 3.38 17.66
C GLU A 439 10.03 4.59 16.72
N MET A 440 10.88 4.62 15.68
CA MET A 440 10.88 5.67 14.66
C MET A 440 9.59 5.67 13.82
N LEU A 441 9.01 4.50 13.55
CA LEU A 441 7.78 4.36 12.78
C LEU A 441 6.51 4.52 13.64
N LYS A 442 6.64 4.49 14.97
CA LYS A 442 5.51 4.60 15.90
C LYS A 442 4.61 5.84 15.70
N PRO A 443 5.12 7.03 15.29
CA PRO A 443 4.26 8.16 14.96
C PRO A 443 3.32 7.90 13.79
N VAL A 444 3.72 7.03 12.86
CA VAL A 444 2.94 6.66 11.66
C VAL A 444 2.07 5.44 11.94
N LEU A 445 2.64 4.41 12.56
CA LEU A 445 1.96 3.14 12.83
C LEU A 445 1.07 3.19 14.08
N GLY A 446 1.26 4.18 14.95
CA GLY A 446 0.55 4.26 16.23
C GLY A 446 0.84 3.04 17.10
N ASN A 447 -0.22 2.45 17.64
CA ASN A 447 -0.17 1.21 18.42
C ASN A 447 -0.60 -0.01 17.59
N ALA A 448 -0.60 0.10 16.25
CA ALA A 448 -0.93 -1.04 15.40
C ALA A 448 0.05 -2.19 15.62
N GLU A 449 -0.48 -3.38 15.76
CA GLU A 449 0.29 -4.63 15.87
C GLU A 449 0.25 -5.41 14.58
N THR A 450 -0.77 -5.18 13.75
CA THR A 450 -0.91 -5.84 12.45
C THR A 450 -1.19 -4.86 11.34
N ILE A 451 -0.63 -5.16 10.15
CA ILE A 451 -1.04 -4.57 8.88
C ILE A 451 -1.64 -5.69 8.04
N VAL A 452 -2.86 -5.50 7.57
CA VAL A 452 -3.56 -6.44 6.71
C VAL A 452 -3.83 -5.77 5.38
N PHE A 453 -3.21 -6.29 4.33
CA PHE A 453 -3.49 -5.90 2.95
C PHE A 453 -4.33 -6.98 2.29
N THR A 454 -5.38 -6.60 1.54
CA THR A 454 -6.25 -7.52 0.79
C THR A 454 -6.53 -7.00 -0.62
N LEU A 455 -6.71 -7.95 -1.55
CA LEU A 455 -7.26 -7.73 -2.89
C LEU A 455 -8.53 -8.54 -3.07
#